data_20d219ffc9d8e8718c90cb3452855e90
#
_entry.id   20d219ffc9d8e8718c90cb3452855e90
#
_cell.length_a   1.000
_cell.length_b   1.000
_cell.length_c   1.000
_cell.angle_alpha   90.00
_cell.angle_beta   90.00
_cell.angle_gamma   90.00
#
_symmetry.space_group_name_H-M   'P 1'
#
loop_
_entity.id
_entity.type
_entity.pdbx_description
1 polymer ?
#
loop_
_entity_poly.entity_id
_entity_poly.type
_entity_poly.pdbx_seq_one_letter_code
_entity_poly.pdbx_strand_id
1 'polypeptide(L)'
;MTIETVGVIGAGQMGNGIAHVMALAGYRVLLTDVSQDALDAALVTIRGNLDRQVSRGKVSQEDCDAALERITTTLTLSDLGASDLVIEAATERETVKQAIFEDLIPHLKPDTILTSNTSSISITRLASRTDRPEKFMGFHFMNPVPVMQLVELIRGIATDQATFEACQEVVAKLGKTSASAEDFPAFIVNRILMPMINEAVYTLYEGVGSVKSIDESMKLGANHPMGPLELADFIGLDTCLAIMNVLHDGLADTKYRPCPLLTKYVEAGWLGRKAGRGFYDYRGDTPVPTR
;
A
#
# COMPACT_ATOMS: atom_id res chain seq x y z
N MET A 1 24.59 -0.65 -7.81
CA MET A 1 23.81 0.04 -8.89
C MET A 1 23.36 1.37 -8.33
N THR A 2 23.52 2.48 -9.06
CA THR A 2 23.05 3.79 -8.56
C THR A 2 21.64 4.05 -9.12
N ILE A 3 20.66 4.20 -8.25
CA ILE A 3 19.29 4.58 -8.60
C ILE A 3 19.18 6.10 -8.52
N GLU A 4 18.82 6.74 -9.63
CA GLU A 4 18.61 8.19 -9.73
C GLU A 4 17.20 8.55 -10.21
N THR A 5 16.65 7.73 -11.11
CA THR A 5 15.34 7.95 -11.71
C THR A 5 14.38 6.84 -11.34
N VAL A 6 13.23 7.20 -10.77
CA VAL A 6 12.19 6.27 -10.32
C VAL A 6 10.92 6.49 -11.15
N GLY A 7 10.47 5.44 -11.81
CA GLY A 7 9.15 5.39 -12.43
C GLY A 7 8.09 4.95 -11.42
N VAL A 8 6.97 5.63 -11.34
CA VAL A 8 5.82 5.25 -10.51
C VAL A 8 4.61 5.09 -11.41
N ILE A 9 4.00 3.91 -11.40
CA ILE A 9 2.83 3.59 -12.22
C ILE A 9 1.57 3.58 -11.36
N GLY A 10 0.62 4.43 -11.73
CA GLY A 10 -0.61 4.69 -10.97
C GLY A 10 -0.49 5.95 -10.13
N ALA A 11 -1.37 6.92 -10.36
CA ALA A 11 -1.41 8.21 -9.65
C ALA A 11 -2.45 8.25 -8.52
N GLY A 12 -3.01 7.09 -8.15
CA GLY A 12 -3.93 6.93 -7.04
C GLY A 12 -3.30 7.21 -5.67
N GLN A 13 -4.02 6.84 -4.60
CA GLN A 13 -3.62 7.12 -3.21
C GLN A 13 -2.19 6.64 -2.86
N MET A 14 -1.81 5.43 -3.31
CA MET A 14 -0.47 4.91 -3.03
C MET A 14 0.57 5.56 -3.93
N GLY A 15 0.32 5.64 -5.24
CA GLY A 15 1.30 6.15 -6.20
C GLY A 15 1.64 7.62 -5.98
N ASN A 16 0.66 8.50 -5.68
CA ASN A 16 0.99 9.88 -5.33
C ASN A 16 1.85 9.97 -4.06
N GLY A 17 1.56 9.15 -3.05
CA GLY A 17 2.35 9.11 -1.83
C GLY A 17 3.78 8.58 -2.06
N ILE A 18 3.95 7.58 -2.94
CA ILE A 18 5.26 7.03 -3.32
C ILE A 18 6.04 8.09 -4.10
N ALA A 19 5.44 8.72 -5.11
CA ALA A 19 6.06 9.80 -5.88
C ALA A 19 6.53 10.95 -4.97
N HIS A 20 5.70 11.34 -4.00
CA HIS A 20 6.02 12.37 -2.99
C HIS A 20 7.31 12.02 -2.22
N VAL A 21 7.36 10.84 -1.59
CA VAL A 21 8.52 10.49 -0.74
C VAL A 21 9.78 10.25 -1.55
N MET A 22 9.67 9.72 -2.77
CA MET A 22 10.80 9.55 -3.68
C MET A 22 11.37 10.91 -4.11
N ALA A 23 10.53 11.86 -4.52
CA ALA A 23 10.96 13.20 -4.93
C ALA A 23 11.60 13.98 -3.77
N LEU A 24 11.02 13.87 -2.56
CA LEU A 24 11.58 14.51 -1.36
C LEU A 24 12.94 13.92 -0.98
N ALA A 25 13.18 12.63 -1.23
CA ALA A 25 14.48 11.98 -1.02
C ALA A 25 15.51 12.29 -2.15
N GLY A 26 15.15 13.14 -3.12
CA GLY A 26 16.06 13.62 -4.15
C GLY A 26 16.10 12.78 -5.43
N TYR A 27 15.18 11.82 -5.61
CA TYR A 27 15.06 11.09 -6.87
C TYR A 27 14.29 11.91 -7.93
N ARG A 28 14.67 11.74 -9.20
CA ARG A 28 13.82 12.14 -10.33
C ARG A 28 12.66 11.14 -10.43
N VAL A 29 11.44 11.63 -10.51
CA VAL A 29 10.23 10.80 -10.50
C VAL A 29 9.46 11.00 -11.80
N LEU A 30 9.18 9.89 -12.48
CA LEU A 30 8.27 9.83 -13.62
C LEU A 30 6.98 9.17 -13.14
N LEU A 31 5.94 9.98 -12.90
CA LEU A 31 4.63 9.50 -12.46
C LEU A 31 3.72 9.30 -13.68
N THR A 32 3.27 8.08 -13.90
CA THR A 32 2.36 7.76 -15.02
C THR A 32 1.02 7.23 -14.54
N ASP A 33 -0.02 7.60 -15.26
CA ASP A 33 -1.38 7.05 -15.14
C ASP A 33 -2.05 7.08 -16.51
N VAL A 34 -3.13 6.34 -16.68
CA VAL A 34 -3.95 6.35 -17.90
C VAL A 34 -4.87 7.59 -17.97
N SER A 35 -5.01 8.35 -16.89
CA SER A 35 -5.90 9.49 -16.72
C SER A 35 -5.12 10.76 -16.37
N GLN A 36 -5.26 11.79 -17.21
CA GLN A 36 -4.71 13.12 -16.92
C GLN A 36 -5.31 13.69 -15.62
N ASP A 37 -6.61 13.52 -15.40
CA ASP A 37 -7.27 14.01 -14.18
C ASP A 37 -6.68 13.35 -12.92
N ALA A 38 -6.29 12.06 -12.99
CA ALA A 38 -5.64 11.37 -11.89
C ALA A 38 -4.23 11.94 -11.61
N LEU A 39 -3.47 12.23 -12.66
CA LEU A 39 -2.14 12.87 -12.54
C LEU A 39 -2.25 14.28 -11.94
N ASP A 40 -3.19 15.08 -12.39
CA ASP A 40 -3.41 16.44 -11.88
C ASP A 40 -3.85 16.40 -10.40
N ALA A 41 -4.77 15.52 -10.05
CA ALA A 41 -5.20 15.31 -8.66
C ALA A 41 -4.06 14.82 -7.76
N ALA A 42 -3.17 13.97 -8.28
CA ALA A 42 -1.98 13.51 -7.57
C ALA A 42 -1.03 14.67 -7.25
N LEU A 43 -0.72 15.53 -8.22
CA LEU A 43 0.13 16.71 -8.01
C LEU A 43 -0.47 17.68 -6.97
N VAL A 44 -1.78 17.94 -7.03
CA VAL A 44 -2.49 18.75 -6.02
C VAL A 44 -2.35 18.11 -4.62
N THR A 45 -2.52 16.79 -4.52
CA THR A 45 -2.41 16.06 -3.27
C THR A 45 -0.98 16.10 -2.71
N ILE A 46 0.03 15.89 -3.56
CA ILE A 46 1.45 15.95 -3.18
C ILE A 46 1.80 17.34 -2.68
N ARG A 47 1.45 18.40 -3.42
CA ARG A 47 1.68 19.79 -3.00
C ARG A 47 1.05 20.08 -1.65
N GLY A 48 -0.24 19.78 -1.47
CA GLY A 48 -0.94 20.02 -0.21
C GLY A 48 -0.37 19.21 0.98
N ASN A 49 0.23 18.04 0.72
CA ASN A 49 0.93 17.26 1.75
C ASN A 49 2.27 17.90 2.12
N LEU A 50 3.05 18.36 1.14
CA LEU A 50 4.31 19.05 1.34
C LEU A 50 4.09 20.38 2.09
N ASP A 51 3.10 21.20 1.68
CA ASP A 51 2.75 22.46 2.35
C ASP A 51 2.43 22.23 3.84
N ARG A 52 1.69 21.15 4.15
CA ARG A 52 1.42 20.76 5.56
C ARG A 52 2.69 20.33 6.30
N GLN A 53 3.65 19.71 5.64
CA GLN A 53 4.93 19.35 6.24
C GLN A 53 5.78 20.59 6.49
N VAL A 54 5.80 21.55 5.56
CA VAL A 54 6.47 22.84 5.72
C VAL A 54 5.87 23.63 6.89
N SER A 55 4.53 23.75 6.94
CA SER A 55 3.84 24.47 8.01
C SER A 55 4.08 23.89 9.42
N ARG A 56 4.46 22.57 9.49
CA ARG A 56 4.83 21.88 10.73
C ARG A 56 6.33 21.84 11.00
N GLY A 57 7.13 22.51 10.17
CA GLY A 57 8.60 22.55 10.30
C GLY A 57 9.29 21.20 10.05
N LYS A 58 8.64 20.27 9.35
CA LYS A 58 9.21 18.95 9.03
C LYS A 58 10.04 18.94 7.75
N VAL A 59 9.75 19.85 6.84
CA VAL A 59 10.40 20.02 5.53
C VAL A 59 10.63 21.52 5.34
N SER A 60 11.76 21.93 4.76
CA SER A 60 12.00 23.32 4.38
C SER A 60 11.17 23.70 3.14
N GLN A 61 10.94 24.99 2.92
CA GLN A 61 10.28 25.45 1.68
C GLN A 61 11.14 25.10 0.45
N GLU A 62 12.45 25.24 0.56
CA GLU A 62 13.41 24.91 -0.50
C GLU A 62 13.33 23.42 -0.89
N ASP A 63 13.29 22.51 0.09
CA ASP A 63 13.13 21.07 -0.17
C ASP A 63 11.77 20.74 -0.80
N CYS A 64 10.71 21.44 -0.38
CA CYS A 64 9.37 21.30 -0.94
C CYS A 64 9.37 21.66 -2.43
N ASP A 65 9.88 22.85 -2.78
CA ASP A 65 9.92 23.34 -4.15
C ASP A 65 10.80 22.44 -5.03
N ALA A 66 11.98 22.07 -4.54
CA ALA A 66 12.87 21.13 -5.22
C ALA A 66 12.25 19.73 -5.42
N ALA A 67 11.47 19.24 -4.46
CA ALA A 67 10.77 17.95 -4.62
C ALA A 67 9.71 18.02 -5.73
N LEU A 68 8.94 19.09 -5.78
CA LEU A 68 7.93 19.28 -6.83
C LEU A 68 8.54 19.38 -8.24
N GLU A 69 9.70 20.04 -8.38
CA GLU A 69 10.43 20.13 -9.64
C GLU A 69 10.97 18.79 -10.15
N ARG A 70 11.21 17.82 -9.25
CA ARG A 70 11.68 16.47 -9.60
C ARG A 70 10.58 15.56 -10.13
N ILE A 71 9.30 15.94 -10.04
CA ILE A 71 8.18 15.10 -10.49
C ILE A 71 7.77 15.53 -11.89
N THR A 72 7.86 14.61 -12.83
CA THR A 72 7.32 14.75 -14.18
C THR A 72 6.17 13.76 -14.36
N THR A 73 5.03 14.21 -14.86
CA THR A 73 3.88 13.34 -15.15
C THR A 73 3.81 12.99 -16.62
N THR A 74 3.33 11.80 -16.95
CA THR A 74 3.14 11.34 -18.33
C THR A 74 1.97 10.36 -18.43
N LEU A 75 1.29 10.38 -19.58
CA LEU A 75 0.28 9.37 -19.96
C LEU A 75 0.89 8.19 -20.70
N THR A 76 2.20 8.23 -21.00
CA THR A 76 2.88 7.30 -21.88
C THR A 76 3.80 6.39 -21.06
N LEU A 77 3.48 5.10 -21.02
CA LEU A 77 4.23 4.11 -20.25
C LEU A 77 5.69 3.97 -20.71
N SER A 78 5.96 4.10 -22.03
CA SER A 78 7.32 4.03 -22.59
C SER A 78 8.26 5.14 -22.11
N ASP A 79 7.73 6.27 -21.58
CA ASP A 79 8.57 7.34 -21.04
C ASP A 79 9.34 6.88 -19.78
N LEU A 80 8.86 5.81 -19.13
CA LEU A 80 9.55 5.19 -17.99
C LEU A 80 10.82 4.43 -18.39
N GLY A 81 11.11 4.32 -19.68
CA GLY A 81 12.31 3.64 -20.19
C GLY A 81 13.63 4.16 -19.63
N ALA A 82 13.67 5.42 -19.17
CA ALA A 82 14.84 6.01 -18.52
C ALA A 82 14.99 5.64 -17.02
N SER A 83 14.02 4.96 -16.42
CA SER A 83 14.00 4.65 -14.98
C SER A 83 15.04 3.58 -14.61
N ASP A 84 15.63 3.74 -13.44
CA ASP A 84 16.51 2.74 -12.82
C ASP A 84 15.72 1.77 -11.93
N LEU A 85 14.63 2.27 -11.35
CA LEU A 85 13.67 1.55 -10.54
C LEU A 85 12.25 1.91 -11.00
N VAL A 86 11.38 0.92 -11.16
CA VAL A 86 9.94 1.14 -11.40
C VAL A 86 9.14 0.54 -10.26
N ILE A 87 8.21 1.34 -9.71
CA ILE A 87 7.29 0.93 -8.66
C ILE A 87 5.86 0.96 -9.22
N GLU A 88 5.30 -0.21 -9.45
CA GLU A 88 3.91 -0.35 -9.89
C GLU A 88 2.97 -0.22 -8.69
N ALA A 89 2.05 0.74 -8.73
CA ALA A 89 1.07 1.06 -7.70
C ALA A 89 -0.34 1.31 -8.30
N ALA A 90 -0.66 0.61 -9.38
CA ALA A 90 -1.97 0.66 -10.03
C ALA A 90 -3.03 -0.15 -9.24
N THR A 91 -4.08 -0.60 -9.92
CA THR A 91 -5.17 -1.37 -9.29
C THR A 91 -4.71 -2.75 -8.78
N GLU A 92 -5.30 -3.24 -7.69
CA GLU A 92 -5.00 -4.56 -7.10
C GLU A 92 -5.69 -5.70 -7.88
N ARG A 93 -5.40 -5.78 -9.18
CA ARG A 93 -5.84 -6.85 -10.10
C ARG A 93 -4.63 -7.42 -10.83
N GLU A 94 -4.36 -8.70 -10.61
CA GLU A 94 -3.17 -9.40 -11.10
C GLU A 94 -3.03 -9.29 -12.64
N THR A 95 -4.12 -9.52 -13.38
CA THR A 95 -4.12 -9.45 -14.85
C THR A 95 -3.77 -8.04 -15.37
N VAL A 96 -4.19 -7.00 -14.67
CA VAL A 96 -3.83 -5.61 -15.04
C VAL A 96 -2.37 -5.33 -14.77
N LYS A 97 -1.84 -5.78 -13.63
CA LYS A 97 -0.41 -5.62 -13.32
C LYS A 97 0.48 -6.37 -14.31
N GLN A 98 0.09 -7.59 -14.69
CA GLN A 98 0.79 -8.38 -15.70
C GLN A 98 0.82 -7.64 -17.06
N ALA A 99 -0.32 -7.14 -17.53
CA ALA A 99 -0.39 -6.37 -18.78
C ALA A 99 0.49 -5.10 -18.73
N ILE A 100 0.49 -4.38 -17.60
CA ILE A 100 1.36 -3.20 -17.40
C ILE A 100 2.84 -3.58 -17.57
N PHE A 101 3.29 -4.68 -16.95
CA PHE A 101 4.68 -5.12 -17.07
C PHE A 101 4.99 -5.62 -18.49
N GLU A 102 4.10 -6.37 -19.12
CA GLU A 102 4.27 -6.84 -20.53
C GLU A 102 4.43 -5.64 -21.49
N ASP A 103 3.64 -4.59 -21.33
CA ASP A 103 3.71 -3.37 -22.14
C ASP A 103 4.96 -2.52 -21.84
N LEU A 104 5.42 -2.54 -20.58
CA LEU A 104 6.55 -1.71 -20.13
C LEU A 104 7.92 -2.26 -20.50
N ILE A 105 8.13 -3.57 -20.35
CA ILE A 105 9.43 -4.26 -20.48
C ILE A 105 10.17 -3.91 -21.76
N PRO A 106 9.56 -3.85 -22.96
CA PRO A 106 10.27 -3.54 -24.21
C PRO A 106 10.96 -2.17 -24.23
N HIS A 107 10.59 -1.28 -23.32
CA HIS A 107 11.09 0.10 -23.27
C HIS A 107 12.18 0.30 -22.22
N LEU A 108 12.36 -0.64 -21.30
CA LEU A 108 13.24 -0.50 -20.13
C LEU A 108 14.72 -0.80 -20.45
N LYS A 109 15.59 -0.18 -19.68
CA LYS A 109 17.01 -0.56 -19.65
C LYS A 109 17.16 -2.01 -19.14
N PRO A 110 18.20 -2.75 -19.56
CA PRO A 110 18.45 -4.12 -19.09
C PRO A 110 18.59 -4.23 -17.56
N ASP A 111 19.05 -3.15 -16.92
CA ASP A 111 19.34 -3.14 -15.49
C ASP A 111 18.22 -2.52 -14.63
N THR A 112 17.11 -2.08 -15.23
CA THR A 112 15.99 -1.53 -14.48
C THR A 112 15.41 -2.58 -13.53
N ILE A 113 15.32 -2.23 -12.24
CA ILE A 113 14.62 -3.01 -11.23
C ILE A 113 13.12 -2.75 -11.35
N LEU A 114 12.33 -3.84 -11.35
CA LEU A 114 10.87 -3.79 -11.34
C LEU A 114 10.34 -4.14 -9.95
N THR A 115 9.35 -3.39 -9.50
CA THR A 115 8.70 -3.68 -8.22
C THR A 115 7.20 -3.47 -8.29
N SER A 116 6.46 -4.13 -7.39
CA SER A 116 5.03 -3.88 -7.21
C SER A 116 4.73 -3.52 -5.76
N ASN A 117 3.85 -2.53 -5.58
CA ASN A 117 3.32 -2.12 -4.29
C ASN A 117 2.08 -2.96 -3.89
N THR A 118 1.87 -4.11 -4.51
CA THR A 118 0.76 -4.99 -4.16
C THR A 118 0.77 -5.35 -2.68
N SER A 119 -0.42 -5.52 -2.11
CA SER A 119 -0.60 -5.95 -0.71
C SER A 119 -0.82 -7.46 -0.57
N SER A 120 -1.12 -8.16 -1.69
CA SER A 120 -1.65 -9.53 -1.61
C SER A 120 -1.32 -10.42 -2.79
N ILE A 121 -0.93 -9.87 -3.95
CA ILE A 121 -0.64 -10.65 -5.15
C ILE A 121 0.78 -11.21 -5.05
N SER A 122 0.96 -12.49 -5.43
CA SER A 122 2.27 -13.16 -5.41
C SER A 122 3.30 -12.43 -6.27
N ILE A 123 4.39 -12.06 -5.65
CA ILE A 123 5.54 -11.43 -6.28
C ILE A 123 6.19 -12.40 -7.28
N THR A 124 6.30 -13.66 -6.92
CA THR A 124 6.82 -14.72 -7.79
C THR A 124 6.00 -14.87 -9.06
N ARG A 125 4.64 -14.82 -8.96
CA ARG A 125 3.78 -14.88 -10.15
C ARG A 125 3.90 -13.64 -11.04
N LEU A 126 3.99 -12.44 -10.46
CA LEU A 126 4.23 -11.23 -11.24
C LEU A 126 5.60 -11.29 -11.92
N ALA A 127 6.64 -11.65 -11.20
CA ALA A 127 8.00 -11.76 -11.71
C ALA A 127 8.11 -12.75 -12.89
N SER A 128 7.40 -13.89 -12.83
CA SER A 128 7.42 -14.92 -13.88
C SER A 128 6.87 -14.44 -15.23
N ARG A 129 6.17 -13.31 -15.26
CA ARG A 129 5.67 -12.66 -16.49
C ARG A 129 6.61 -11.60 -17.03
N THR A 130 7.78 -11.45 -16.44
CA THR A 130 8.80 -10.49 -16.86
C THR A 130 10.00 -11.22 -17.47
N ASP A 131 10.83 -10.48 -18.21
CA ASP A 131 12.09 -10.97 -18.78
C ASP A 131 13.25 -10.93 -17.77
N ARG A 132 12.98 -10.43 -16.54
CA ARG A 132 13.98 -10.17 -15.49
C ARG A 132 13.48 -10.54 -14.09
N PRO A 133 13.07 -11.80 -13.85
CA PRO A 133 12.49 -12.20 -12.56
C PRO A 133 13.45 -12.05 -11.38
N GLU A 134 14.78 -12.06 -11.62
CA GLU A 134 15.80 -11.80 -10.62
C GLU A 134 15.87 -10.34 -10.19
N LYS A 135 15.44 -9.40 -11.06
CA LYS A 135 15.35 -7.97 -10.81
C LYS A 135 13.93 -7.53 -10.47
N PHE A 136 13.11 -8.44 -9.97
CA PHE A 136 11.73 -8.17 -9.56
C PHE A 136 11.52 -8.46 -8.07
N MET A 137 10.82 -7.56 -7.37
CA MET A 137 10.44 -7.78 -5.96
C MET A 137 9.20 -6.98 -5.55
N GLY A 138 8.64 -7.29 -4.40
CA GLY A 138 7.62 -6.46 -3.75
C GLY A 138 8.22 -5.26 -3.02
N PHE A 139 7.59 -4.11 -3.16
CA PHE A 139 7.99 -2.85 -2.51
C PHE A 139 6.75 -2.22 -1.88
N HIS A 140 6.31 -2.84 -0.77
CA HIS A 140 5.02 -2.60 -0.17
C HIS A 140 5.07 -1.47 0.86
N PHE A 141 4.60 -0.30 0.46
CA PHE A 141 4.43 0.86 1.34
C PHE A 141 3.15 0.77 2.15
N MET A 142 3.19 1.32 3.36
CA MET A 142 2.01 1.46 4.22
C MET A 142 1.29 2.78 3.98
N ASN A 143 -0.02 2.76 4.04
CA ASN A 143 -0.86 3.96 3.86
C ASN A 143 -1.12 4.67 5.21
N PRO A 144 -0.93 6.00 5.30
CA PRO A 144 -0.46 6.96 4.28
C PRO A 144 1.06 6.96 4.10
N VAL A 145 1.52 6.86 2.84
CA VAL A 145 2.95 6.68 2.51
C VAL A 145 3.86 7.76 3.13
N PRO A 146 3.53 9.07 3.12
CA PRO A 146 4.40 10.08 3.72
C PRO A 146 4.51 10.01 5.25
N VAL A 147 3.60 9.27 5.91
CA VAL A 147 3.52 9.22 7.39
C VAL A 147 4.11 7.92 7.94
N MET A 148 3.78 6.81 7.29
CA MET A 148 4.16 5.48 7.76
C MET A 148 5.64 5.21 7.53
N GLN A 149 6.32 4.73 8.58
CA GLN A 149 7.77 4.53 8.54
C GLN A 149 8.19 3.20 7.94
N LEU A 150 7.28 2.21 7.89
CA LEU A 150 7.59 0.86 7.43
C LEU A 150 7.41 0.73 5.92
N VAL A 151 8.34 0.01 5.30
CA VAL A 151 8.22 -0.56 3.95
C VAL A 151 8.55 -2.05 4.05
N GLU A 152 7.66 -2.92 3.61
CA GLU A 152 7.97 -4.33 3.45
C GLU A 152 8.65 -4.55 2.10
N LEU A 153 9.81 -5.19 2.11
CA LEU A 153 10.56 -5.63 0.94
C LEU A 153 10.35 -7.14 0.77
N ILE A 154 9.59 -7.53 -0.26
CA ILE A 154 9.16 -8.91 -0.44
C ILE A 154 9.98 -9.57 -1.54
N ARG A 155 10.66 -10.65 -1.20
CA ARG A 155 11.44 -11.44 -2.15
C ARG A 155 10.55 -12.48 -2.81
N GLY A 156 10.47 -12.42 -4.15
CA GLY A 156 9.99 -13.56 -4.94
C GLY A 156 11.08 -14.65 -5.00
N ILE A 157 10.71 -15.83 -5.43
CA ILE A 157 11.64 -16.99 -5.46
C ILE A 157 12.90 -16.74 -6.30
N ALA A 158 12.82 -15.89 -7.31
CA ALA A 158 13.94 -15.58 -8.21
C ALA A 158 14.70 -14.30 -7.81
N THR A 159 14.17 -13.46 -6.91
CA THR A 159 14.77 -12.16 -6.55
C THR A 159 16.21 -12.34 -6.08
N ASP A 160 17.15 -11.69 -6.79
CA ASP A 160 18.56 -11.77 -6.43
C ASP A 160 18.92 -10.84 -5.24
N GLN A 161 20.12 -11.08 -4.67
CA GLN A 161 20.57 -10.33 -3.50
C GLN A 161 20.87 -8.88 -3.84
N ALA A 162 21.41 -8.61 -5.03
CA ALA A 162 21.75 -7.25 -5.47
C ALA A 162 20.51 -6.36 -5.64
N THR A 163 19.44 -6.91 -6.19
CA THR A 163 18.13 -6.24 -6.29
C THR A 163 17.56 -5.92 -4.92
N PHE A 164 17.61 -6.87 -4.00
CA PHE A 164 17.13 -6.65 -2.62
C PHE A 164 17.93 -5.55 -1.92
N GLU A 165 19.27 -5.59 -1.99
CA GLU A 165 20.14 -4.58 -1.37
C GLU A 165 19.92 -3.19 -1.96
N ALA A 166 19.80 -3.07 -3.28
CA ALA A 166 19.49 -1.80 -3.93
C ALA A 166 18.16 -1.20 -3.46
N CYS A 167 17.12 -2.01 -3.35
CA CYS A 167 15.82 -1.55 -2.80
C CYS A 167 15.91 -1.19 -1.31
N GLN A 168 16.71 -1.92 -0.53
CA GLN A 168 16.95 -1.60 0.88
C GLN A 168 17.65 -0.25 1.04
N GLU A 169 18.64 0.05 0.18
CA GLU A 169 19.30 1.38 0.15
C GLU A 169 18.32 2.50 -0.20
N VAL A 170 17.40 2.25 -1.15
CA VAL A 170 16.32 3.22 -1.46
C VAL A 170 15.47 3.49 -0.23
N VAL A 171 14.99 2.45 0.48
CA VAL A 171 14.18 2.63 1.69
C VAL A 171 14.94 3.43 2.77
N ALA A 172 16.22 3.14 2.96
CA ALA A 172 17.07 3.87 3.91
C ALA A 172 17.19 5.37 3.52
N LYS A 173 17.37 5.67 2.23
CA LYS A 173 17.44 7.05 1.72
C LYS A 173 16.11 7.79 1.86
N LEU A 174 14.96 7.09 1.86
CA LEU A 174 13.66 7.67 2.19
C LEU A 174 13.51 8.02 3.69
N GLY A 175 14.47 7.70 4.53
CA GLY A 175 14.36 7.82 5.98
C GLY A 175 13.35 6.84 6.60
N LYS A 176 13.08 5.73 5.91
CA LYS A 176 12.13 4.69 6.35
C LYS A 176 12.85 3.43 6.81
N THR A 177 12.10 2.55 7.48
CA THR A 177 12.61 1.25 7.93
C THR A 177 12.09 0.16 7.00
N SER A 178 12.99 -0.69 6.49
CA SER A 178 12.60 -1.88 5.73
C SER A 178 12.40 -3.09 6.62
N ALA A 179 11.38 -3.90 6.33
CA ALA A 179 11.25 -5.25 6.84
C ALA A 179 11.32 -6.23 5.66
N SER A 180 12.19 -7.25 5.78
CA SER A 180 12.28 -8.31 4.76
C SER A 180 11.17 -9.32 4.96
N ALA A 181 10.49 -9.67 3.89
CA ALA A 181 9.49 -10.72 3.86
C ALA A 181 9.73 -11.65 2.65
N GLU A 182 9.34 -12.91 2.80
CA GLU A 182 9.22 -13.84 1.70
C GLU A 182 7.83 -13.74 1.05
N ASP A 183 7.72 -14.16 -0.21
CA ASP A 183 6.47 -14.12 -0.99
C ASP A 183 5.44 -15.14 -0.48
N PHE A 184 4.82 -14.82 0.65
CA PHE A 184 3.69 -15.55 1.21
C PHE A 184 2.44 -14.66 1.25
N PRO A 185 1.22 -15.23 1.21
CA PRO A 185 -0.02 -14.48 1.22
C PRO A 185 -0.07 -13.42 2.33
N ALA A 186 -0.34 -12.17 1.93
CA ALA A 186 -0.46 -10.98 2.78
C ALA A 186 0.82 -10.58 3.56
N PHE A 187 1.99 -11.13 3.21
CA PHE A 187 3.31 -10.79 3.74
C PHE A 187 3.39 -10.86 5.27
N ILE A 188 3.86 -9.81 5.98
CA ILE A 188 3.99 -9.83 7.45
C ILE A 188 2.83 -9.06 8.11
N VAL A 189 2.68 -7.77 7.78
CA VAL A 189 1.73 -6.90 8.49
C VAL A 189 0.31 -7.40 8.35
N ASN A 190 -0.15 -7.60 7.12
CA ASN A 190 -1.53 -8.02 6.87
C ASN A 190 -1.80 -9.45 7.35
N ARG A 191 -0.80 -10.35 7.29
CA ARG A 191 -0.92 -11.72 7.79
C ARG A 191 -1.16 -11.79 9.30
N ILE A 192 -0.70 -10.79 10.05
CA ILE A 192 -0.91 -10.70 11.50
C ILE A 192 -2.13 -9.85 11.81
N LEU A 193 -2.23 -8.67 11.17
CA LEU A 193 -3.25 -7.68 11.45
C LEU A 193 -4.66 -8.15 11.06
N MET A 194 -4.81 -8.75 9.88
CA MET A 194 -6.14 -9.14 9.40
C MET A 194 -6.78 -10.26 10.22
N PRO A 195 -6.07 -11.34 10.59
CA PRO A 195 -6.61 -12.33 11.54
C PRO A 195 -6.95 -11.72 12.91
N MET A 196 -6.16 -10.78 13.42
CA MET A 196 -6.48 -10.08 14.68
C MET A 196 -7.81 -9.29 14.56
N ILE A 197 -8.00 -8.56 13.48
CA ILE A 197 -9.27 -7.86 13.18
C ILE A 197 -10.41 -8.86 13.03
N ASN A 198 -10.19 -9.93 12.26
CA ASN A 198 -11.20 -10.96 12.03
C ASN A 198 -11.65 -11.64 13.34
N GLU A 199 -10.70 -11.89 14.26
CA GLU A 199 -11.00 -12.43 15.59
C GLU A 199 -11.81 -11.44 16.43
N ALA A 200 -11.55 -10.15 16.34
CA ALA A 200 -12.38 -9.13 16.99
C ALA A 200 -13.82 -9.13 16.43
N VAL A 201 -13.96 -9.37 15.12
CA VAL A 201 -15.30 -9.52 14.50
C VAL A 201 -15.98 -10.81 14.96
N TYR A 202 -15.26 -11.92 15.13
CA TYR A 202 -15.81 -13.14 15.73
C TYR A 202 -16.23 -12.92 17.17
N THR A 203 -15.43 -12.23 17.98
CA THR A 203 -15.75 -11.84 19.36
C THR A 203 -17.07 -11.06 19.45
N LEU A 204 -17.30 -10.14 18.49
CA LEU A 204 -18.58 -9.45 18.36
C LEU A 204 -19.70 -10.38 17.90
N TYR A 205 -19.44 -11.22 16.89
CA TYR A 205 -20.41 -12.14 16.30
C TYR A 205 -20.95 -13.16 17.30
N GLU A 206 -20.07 -13.70 18.14
CA GLU A 206 -20.37 -14.68 19.18
C GLU A 206 -20.98 -14.05 20.46
N GLY A 207 -21.08 -12.72 20.50
CA GLY A 207 -21.72 -11.99 21.63
C GLY A 207 -20.86 -11.92 22.88
N VAL A 208 -19.55 -12.10 22.78
CA VAL A 208 -18.61 -12.00 23.92
C VAL A 208 -18.53 -10.55 24.42
N GLY A 209 -18.58 -9.57 23.51
CA GLY A 209 -18.55 -8.16 23.86
C GLY A 209 -19.25 -7.27 22.84
N SER A 210 -19.60 -6.05 23.25
CA SER A 210 -20.07 -5.01 22.34
C SER A 210 -18.91 -4.43 21.52
N VAL A 211 -19.22 -3.74 20.41
CA VAL A 211 -18.21 -3.01 19.60
C VAL A 211 -17.32 -2.13 20.48
N LYS A 212 -17.95 -1.33 21.36
CA LYS A 212 -17.24 -0.45 22.29
C LYS A 212 -16.33 -1.23 23.25
N SER A 213 -16.85 -2.29 23.87
CA SER A 213 -16.08 -3.08 24.84
C SER A 213 -14.87 -3.75 24.22
N ILE A 214 -14.99 -4.31 22.98
CA ILE A 214 -13.90 -4.93 22.26
C ILE A 214 -12.79 -3.90 21.97
N ASP A 215 -13.16 -2.74 21.42
CA ASP A 215 -12.20 -1.71 21.07
C ASP A 215 -11.52 -1.10 22.31
N GLU A 216 -12.26 -0.81 23.37
CA GLU A 216 -11.69 -0.31 24.63
C GLU A 216 -10.77 -1.34 25.28
N SER A 217 -11.14 -2.62 25.28
CA SER A 217 -10.29 -3.68 25.80
C SER A 217 -8.93 -3.75 25.11
N MET A 218 -8.90 -3.64 23.79
CA MET A 218 -7.65 -3.67 23.03
C MET A 218 -6.84 -2.38 23.18
N LYS A 219 -7.50 -1.22 23.27
CA LYS A 219 -6.81 0.05 23.52
C LYS A 219 -6.18 0.10 24.92
N LEU A 220 -6.94 -0.28 25.93
CA LEU A 220 -6.52 -0.11 27.33
C LEU A 220 -5.80 -1.34 27.90
N GLY A 221 -6.19 -2.53 27.47
CA GLY A 221 -5.60 -3.79 27.94
C GLY A 221 -4.36 -4.24 27.16
N ALA A 222 -4.28 -3.91 25.85
CA ALA A 222 -3.18 -4.27 24.98
C ALA A 222 -2.38 -3.07 24.42
N ASN A 223 -2.72 -1.84 24.88
CA ASN A 223 -2.06 -0.59 24.45
C ASN A 223 -2.08 -0.34 22.93
N HIS A 224 -3.16 -0.75 22.26
CA HIS A 224 -3.34 -0.43 20.85
C HIS A 224 -3.72 1.04 20.68
N PRO A 225 -3.18 1.74 19.66
CA PRO A 225 -3.51 3.15 19.42
C PRO A 225 -4.96 3.35 18.95
N MET A 226 -5.57 2.29 18.38
CA MET A 226 -6.94 2.23 17.88
C MET A 226 -7.53 0.85 18.16
N GLY A 227 -8.81 0.76 18.49
CA GLY A 227 -9.47 -0.53 18.63
C GLY A 227 -9.57 -1.28 17.31
N PRO A 228 -9.62 -2.62 17.30
CA PRO A 228 -9.58 -3.42 16.08
C PRO A 228 -10.79 -3.22 15.16
N LEU A 229 -11.97 -2.96 15.71
CA LEU A 229 -13.17 -2.71 14.91
C LEU A 229 -13.19 -1.29 14.34
N GLU A 230 -12.72 -0.30 15.09
CA GLU A 230 -12.49 1.05 14.59
C GLU A 230 -11.41 1.07 13.51
N LEU A 231 -10.34 0.27 13.67
CA LEU A 231 -9.28 0.12 12.68
C LEU A 231 -9.80 -0.55 11.40
N ALA A 232 -10.65 -1.57 11.53
CA ALA A 232 -11.31 -2.20 10.37
C ALA A 232 -12.14 -1.17 9.59
N ASP A 233 -12.92 -0.33 10.27
CA ASP A 233 -13.67 0.76 9.62
C ASP A 233 -12.77 1.80 8.96
N PHE A 234 -11.60 2.07 9.54
CA PHE A 234 -10.61 2.99 8.95
C PHE A 234 -9.97 2.42 7.69
N ILE A 235 -9.60 1.13 7.69
CA ILE A 235 -9.02 0.41 6.53
C ILE A 235 -10.07 0.27 5.42
N GLY A 236 -11.29 -0.02 5.81
CA GLY A 236 -12.41 -0.39 4.94
C GLY A 236 -12.71 -1.89 5.03
N LEU A 237 -13.96 -2.23 5.34
CA LEU A 237 -14.37 -3.62 5.60
C LEU A 237 -14.28 -4.51 4.37
N ASP A 238 -14.51 -3.96 3.18
CA ASP A 238 -14.28 -4.66 1.90
C ASP A 238 -12.80 -5.00 1.68
N THR A 239 -11.89 -4.11 2.05
CA THR A 239 -10.43 -4.35 2.01
C THR A 239 -10.06 -5.45 3.02
N CYS A 240 -10.56 -5.38 4.26
CA CYS A 240 -10.33 -6.41 5.25
C CYS A 240 -10.83 -7.78 4.78
N LEU A 241 -12.04 -7.84 4.21
CA LEU A 241 -12.61 -9.06 3.67
C LEU A 241 -11.79 -9.62 2.50
N ALA A 242 -11.36 -8.75 1.58
CA ALA A 242 -10.55 -9.15 0.44
C ALA A 242 -9.21 -9.78 0.88
N ILE A 243 -8.52 -9.17 1.85
CA ILE A 243 -7.26 -9.71 2.36
C ILE A 243 -7.47 -11.02 3.13
N MET A 244 -8.55 -11.13 3.91
CA MET A 244 -8.89 -12.39 4.58
C MET A 244 -9.17 -13.52 3.57
N ASN A 245 -9.84 -13.24 2.46
CA ASN A 245 -10.03 -14.22 1.37
C ASN A 245 -8.69 -14.63 0.74
N VAL A 246 -7.79 -13.69 0.49
CA VAL A 246 -6.44 -14.00 -0.03
C VAL A 246 -5.67 -14.92 0.94
N LEU A 247 -5.76 -14.66 2.25
CA LEU A 247 -5.15 -15.50 3.27
C LEU A 247 -5.78 -16.91 3.30
N HIS A 248 -7.10 -16.99 3.28
CA HIS A 248 -7.85 -18.24 3.32
C HIS A 248 -7.57 -19.12 2.08
N ASP A 249 -7.65 -18.53 0.90
CA ASP A 249 -7.47 -19.25 -0.36
C ASP A 249 -6.00 -19.61 -0.60
N GLY A 250 -5.08 -18.68 -0.30
CA GLY A 250 -3.64 -18.85 -0.54
C GLY A 250 -2.96 -19.82 0.45
N LEU A 251 -3.48 -19.95 1.67
CA LEU A 251 -2.91 -20.83 2.71
C LEU A 251 -3.71 -22.11 2.89
N ALA A 252 -4.92 -22.18 2.34
CA ALA A 252 -5.85 -23.32 2.44
C ALA A 252 -6.08 -23.80 3.90
N ASP A 253 -6.08 -22.85 4.85
CA ASP A 253 -6.24 -23.11 6.27
C ASP A 253 -7.49 -22.39 6.81
N THR A 254 -8.40 -23.16 7.40
CA THR A 254 -9.69 -22.67 7.90
C THR A 254 -9.57 -21.58 8.98
N LYS A 255 -8.42 -21.45 9.67
CA LYS A 255 -8.18 -20.38 10.64
C LYS A 255 -8.24 -18.98 10.03
N TYR A 256 -8.04 -18.86 8.70
CA TYR A 256 -8.13 -17.61 7.97
C TYR A 256 -9.53 -17.35 7.36
N ARG A 257 -10.51 -18.19 7.66
CA ARG A 257 -11.88 -18.00 7.18
C ARG A 257 -12.43 -16.64 7.65
N PRO A 258 -12.92 -15.78 6.73
CA PRO A 258 -13.58 -14.55 7.13
C PRO A 258 -14.77 -14.81 8.05
N CYS A 259 -14.94 -13.97 9.07
CA CYS A 259 -16.13 -14.02 9.90
C CYS A 259 -17.39 -13.73 9.05
N PRO A 260 -18.46 -14.55 9.20
CA PRO A 260 -19.71 -14.31 8.48
C PRO A 260 -20.28 -12.90 8.69
N LEU A 261 -20.08 -12.31 9.86
CA LEU A 261 -20.52 -10.94 10.15
C LEU A 261 -19.79 -9.92 9.29
N LEU A 262 -18.48 -10.05 9.09
CA LEU A 262 -17.69 -9.17 8.22
C LEU A 262 -18.25 -9.18 6.78
N THR A 263 -18.53 -10.39 6.25
CA THR A 263 -19.13 -10.56 4.94
C THR A 263 -20.49 -9.85 4.86
N LYS A 264 -21.33 -9.97 5.89
CA LYS A 264 -22.66 -9.32 5.91
C LYS A 264 -22.58 -7.81 5.98
N TYR A 265 -21.61 -7.25 6.66
CA TYR A 265 -21.39 -5.80 6.67
C TYR A 265 -21.01 -5.28 5.27
N VAL A 266 -20.11 -6.00 4.60
CA VAL A 266 -19.69 -5.65 3.21
C VAL A 266 -20.87 -5.77 2.24
N GLU A 267 -21.66 -6.87 2.30
CA GLU A 267 -22.87 -7.05 1.49
C GLU A 267 -23.92 -5.94 1.71
N ALA A 268 -23.99 -5.41 2.94
CA ALA A 268 -24.88 -4.30 3.30
C ALA A 268 -24.37 -2.93 2.82
N GLY A 269 -23.17 -2.86 2.22
CA GLY A 269 -22.52 -1.59 1.86
C GLY A 269 -21.97 -0.81 3.03
N TRP A 270 -21.87 -1.43 4.23
CA TRP A 270 -21.30 -0.81 5.41
C TRP A 270 -19.78 -1.01 5.39
N LEU A 271 -19.10 -0.14 4.65
CA LEU A 271 -17.68 -0.31 4.34
C LEU A 271 -16.76 0.47 5.29
N GLY A 272 -17.27 0.95 6.42
CA GLY A 272 -16.52 1.75 7.37
C GLY A 272 -16.58 3.25 7.09
N ARG A 273 -15.53 3.98 7.46
CA ARG A 273 -15.49 5.46 7.37
C ARG A 273 -15.77 5.99 5.97
N LYS A 274 -15.27 5.31 4.92
CA LYS A 274 -15.46 5.74 3.52
C LYS A 274 -16.92 5.71 3.05
N ALA A 275 -17.75 4.85 3.66
CA ALA A 275 -19.19 4.77 3.39
C ALA A 275 -20.03 5.46 4.49
N GLY A 276 -19.39 6.09 5.48
CA GLY A 276 -20.03 6.72 6.61
C GLY A 276 -20.60 5.73 7.63
N ARG A 277 -20.44 4.43 7.42
CA ARG A 277 -20.96 3.38 8.28
C ARG A 277 -20.18 2.07 8.17
N GLY A 278 -19.93 1.45 9.33
CA GLY A 278 -19.30 0.14 9.48
C GLY A 278 -19.69 -0.44 10.84
N PHE A 279 -18.70 -0.83 11.64
CA PHE A 279 -18.94 -1.17 13.07
C PHE A 279 -19.37 0.05 13.86
N TYR A 280 -19.01 1.24 13.39
CA TYR A 280 -19.51 2.52 13.88
C TYR A 280 -20.30 3.25 12.78
N ASP A 281 -21.25 4.08 13.20
CA ASP A 281 -21.93 5.06 12.36
C ASP A 281 -21.18 6.40 12.49
N TYR A 282 -20.66 6.91 11.38
CA TYR A 282 -19.85 8.13 11.28
C TYR A 282 -20.64 9.32 10.74
N ARG A 283 -21.94 9.19 10.52
CA ARG A 283 -22.79 10.24 9.92
C ARG A 283 -23.19 11.34 10.91
N GLY A 284 -23.00 11.12 12.20
CA GLY A 284 -23.21 12.12 13.25
C GLY A 284 -21.91 12.79 13.68
N ASP A 285 -22.01 13.70 14.66
CA ASP A 285 -20.87 14.45 15.20
C ASP A 285 -19.83 13.55 15.90
N THR A 286 -20.27 12.44 16.46
CA THR A 286 -19.41 11.44 17.10
C THR A 286 -19.74 10.05 16.60
N PRO A 287 -18.73 9.18 16.38
CA PRO A 287 -18.97 7.81 15.99
C PRO A 287 -19.77 7.03 17.04
N VAL A 288 -20.84 6.36 16.62
CA VAL A 288 -21.71 5.55 17.49
C VAL A 288 -21.67 4.09 17.04
N PRO A 289 -21.50 3.10 17.96
CA PRO A 289 -21.55 1.70 17.59
C PRO A 289 -22.86 1.35 16.87
N THR A 290 -22.76 0.56 15.79
CA THR A 290 -23.93 0.14 15.01
C THR A 290 -24.58 -1.13 15.56
N ARG A 291 -23.95 -1.76 16.57
CA ARG A 291 -24.41 -3.00 17.17
C ARG A 291 -24.01 -3.11 18.65
#